data_10b3af208ee66b9ab8d215b35237a23b
#
_entry.id   10b3af208ee66b9ab8d215b35237a23b
#
_cell.length_a   1.000
_cell.length_b   1.000
_cell.length_c   1.000
_cell.angle_alpha   90.00
_cell.angle_beta   90.00
_cell.angle_gamma   90.00
#
_symmetry.space_group_name_H-M   'P 1'
#
loop_
_entity.id
_entity.type
_entity.pdbx_description
1 polymer ?
#
loop_
_entity_poly.entity_id
_entity_poly.type
_entity_poly.pdbx_seq_one_letter_code
_entity_poly.pdbx_strand_id
1 'polypeptide(L)'
;MSKIIGYARVSSRTGTQPTDAQVDALKEAGADVVFEERISTRKDEKERPQLQAALKALRKDDCLLTTTLSRIGRTQREVINRLHDLQAEGIHVRTLDGFVNTEAMGKFAPVLIGLLTGLNEVERTLANERSLDSIAYRRATGGNLGGRPKTAPK
;
A
#
# COMPACT_ATOMS: atom_id res chain seq x y z
N MET A 1 -19.58 12.93 -14.02
CA MET A 1 -18.70 12.07 -14.82
C MET A 1 -17.54 11.57 -13.99
N SER A 2 -17.23 10.30 -14.11
CA SER A 2 -16.12 9.72 -13.41
C SER A 2 -14.80 10.11 -14.07
N LYS A 3 -13.78 10.34 -13.25
CA LYS A 3 -12.44 10.69 -13.72
C LYS A 3 -11.49 9.54 -13.44
N ILE A 4 -10.42 9.47 -14.22
CA ILE A 4 -9.33 8.55 -13.97
C ILE A 4 -8.14 9.38 -13.54
N ILE A 5 -7.72 9.20 -12.29
CA ILE A 5 -6.61 9.93 -11.71
C ILE A 5 -5.42 8.99 -11.59
N GLY A 6 -4.34 9.32 -12.28
CA GLY A 6 -3.12 8.55 -12.26
C GLY A 6 -2.18 9.00 -11.14
N TYR A 7 -1.44 8.05 -10.60
CA TYR A 7 -0.39 8.34 -9.63
C TYR A 7 0.89 7.61 -10.02
N ALA A 8 1.96 8.35 -10.16
CA ALA A 8 3.29 7.81 -10.47
C ALA A 8 4.27 8.15 -9.36
N ARG A 9 5.05 7.17 -8.94
CA ARG A 9 6.04 7.36 -7.89
C ARG A 9 7.36 6.71 -8.28
N VAL A 10 8.45 7.46 -8.12
CA VAL A 10 9.79 6.94 -8.38
C VAL A 10 10.72 7.33 -7.25
N SER A 11 11.83 6.59 -7.16
CA SER A 11 12.89 6.89 -6.22
C SER A 11 13.61 8.17 -6.63
N SER A 12 13.92 9.02 -5.66
CA SER A 12 14.65 10.24 -5.89
C SER A 12 16.09 10.02 -6.34
N ARG A 13 16.62 8.80 -6.20
CA ARG A 13 17.98 8.47 -6.55
C ARG A 13 18.25 8.42 -8.05
N THR A 14 17.26 8.10 -8.82
CA THR A 14 17.39 8.04 -10.26
C THR A 14 17.04 9.40 -10.83
N GLY A 15 18.00 10.25 -11.01
CA GLY A 15 17.78 11.57 -11.57
C GLY A 15 17.24 11.58 -13.00
N THR A 16 17.02 10.43 -13.60
CA THR A 16 16.60 10.33 -15.00
C THR A 16 15.32 9.53 -15.12
N GLN A 17 14.30 10.16 -15.54
CA GLN A 17 13.20 9.77 -16.44
C GLN A 17 12.30 8.56 -16.21
N PRO A 18 12.39 7.73 -15.15
CA PRO A 18 11.37 6.69 -14.96
C PRO A 18 9.98 7.26 -14.71
N THR A 19 9.87 8.48 -14.16
CA THR A 19 8.58 9.12 -13.96
C THR A 19 7.90 9.48 -15.25
N ASP A 20 8.67 9.98 -16.23
CA ASP A 20 8.08 10.40 -17.51
C ASP A 20 7.48 9.21 -18.25
N ALA A 21 8.15 8.07 -18.24
CA ALA A 21 7.63 6.86 -18.85
C ALA A 21 6.36 6.37 -18.15
N GLN A 22 6.34 6.44 -16.81
CA GLN A 22 5.15 6.08 -16.06
C GLN A 22 3.99 7.03 -16.34
N VAL A 23 4.26 8.33 -16.37
CA VAL A 23 3.25 9.34 -16.66
C VAL A 23 2.64 9.10 -18.04
N ASP A 24 3.49 8.88 -19.06
CA ASP A 24 3.01 8.61 -20.41
C ASP A 24 2.15 7.36 -20.46
N ALA A 25 2.58 6.29 -19.81
CA ALA A 25 1.83 5.04 -19.77
C ALA A 25 0.46 5.23 -19.10
N LEU A 26 0.41 6.01 -18.03
CA LEU A 26 -0.85 6.30 -17.34
C LEU A 26 -1.79 7.13 -18.21
N LYS A 27 -1.26 8.11 -18.92
CA LYS A 27 -2.06 8.92 -19.84
C LYS A 27 -2.59 8.09 -21.00
N GLU A 28 -1.77 7.21 -21.55
CA GLU A 28 -2.21 6.30 -22.63
C GLU A 28 -3.31 5.35 -22.16
N ALA A 29 -3.28 4.97 -20.89
CA ALA A 29 -4.29 4.11 -20.31
C ALA A 29 -5.59 4.86 -19.97
N GLY A 30 -5.64 6.17 -20.17
CA GLY A 30 -6.86 6.95 -20.02
C GLY A 30 -6.89 7.89 -18.82
N ALA A 31 -5.76 8.11 -18.14
CA ALA A 31 -5.72 9.03 -17.01
C ALA A 31 -6.01 10.46 -17.46
N ASP A 32 -6.98 11.07 -16.81
CA ASP A 32 -7.34 12.46 -17.08
C ASP A 32 -6.31 13.43 -16.50
N VAL A 33 -5.76 13.06 -15.35
CA VAL A 33 -4.73 13.82 -14.66
C VAL A 33 -3.77 12.83 -14.03
N VAL A 34 -2.48 13.17 -13.97
CA VAL A 34 -1.47 12.31 -13.33
C VAL A 34 -0.75 13.12 -12.26
N PHE A 35 -0.73 12.60 -11.05
CA PHE A 35 0.08 13.14 -9.96
C PHE A 35 1.40 12.38 -9.92
N GLU A 36 2.47 13.12 -9.95
CA GLU A 36 3.82 12.59 -10.09
C GLU A 36 4.61 12.91 -8.83
N GLU A 37 5.25 11.88 -8.24
CA GLU A 37 5.97 12.02 -6.98
C GLU A 37 7.37 11.43 -7.03
N ARG A 38 8.33 12.19 -6.54
CA ARG A 38 9.71 11.72 -6.35
C ARG A 38 10.00 11.71 -4.87
N ILE A 39 10.14 10.53 -4.29
CA ILE A 39 10.43 10.39 -2.86
C ILE A 39 11.45 9.29 -2.62
N SER A 40 12.14 9.41 -1.48
CA SER A 40 12.95 8.33 -0.96
C SER A 40 12.04 7.23 -0.40
N THR A 41 12.46 5.98 -0.53
CA THR A 41 11.73 4.85 0.04
C THR A 41 11.65 4.90 1.56
N ARG A 42 12.48 5.72 2.19
CA ARG A 42 12.51 5.86 3.65
C ARG A 42 11.45 6.80 4.20
N LYS A 43 10.85 7.63 3.34
CA LYS A 43 9.81 8.54 3.79
C LYS A 43 8.50 7.80 3.99
N ASP A 44 7.80 8.18 5.04
CA ASP A 44 6.50 7.61 5.32
C ASP A 44 5.42 8.23 4.44
N GLU A 45 4.20 7.74 4.57
CA GLU A 45 3.09 8.16 3.73
C GLU A 45 2.71 9.63 3.93
N LYS A 46 2.94 10.18 5.10
CA LYS A 46 2.66 11.58 5.38
C LYS A 46 3.54 12.50 4.56
N GLU A 47 4.68 12.01 4.13
CA GLU A 47 5.63 12.78 3.33
C GLU A 47 5.44 12.58 1.83
N ARG A 48 4.28 12.04 1.43
CA ARG A 48 3.92 11.84 0.02
C ARG A 48 2.80 12.80 -0.37
N PRO A 49 3.13 14.08 -0.56
CA PRO A 49 2.09 15.09 -0.82
C PRO A 49 1.32 14.85 -2.11
N GLN A 50 1.95 14.29 -3.14
CA GLN A 50 1.26 14.03 -4.41
C GLN A 50 0.26 12.88 -4.28
N LEU A 51 0.60 11.84 -3.52
CA LEU A 51 -0.35 10.77 -3.23
C LEU A 51 -1.56 11.32 -2.46
N GLN A 52 -1.33 12.14 -1.46
CA GLN A 52 -2.40 12.75 -0.69
C GLN A 52 -3.27 13.66 -1.58
N ALA A 53 -2.65 14.42 -2.47
CA ALA A 53 -3.39 15.27 -3.41
C ALA A 53 -4.25 14.42 -4.36
N ALA A 54 -3.71 13.32 -4.87
CA ALA A 54 -4.47 12.41 -5.73
C ALA A 54 -5.67 11.82 -4.99
N LEU A 55 -5.47 11.38 -3.76
CA LEU A 55 -6.55 10.81 -2.95
C LEU A 55 -7.64 11.84 -2.65
N LYS A 56 -7.26 13.08 -2.40
CA LYS A 56 -8.23 14.16 -2.15
C LYS A 56 -9.01 14.53 -3.39
N ALA A 57 -8.41 14.36 -4.56
CA ALA A 57 -9.07 14.68 -5.82
C ALA A 57 -10.08 13.61 -6.25
N LEU A 58 -9.97 12.40 -5.71
CA LEU A 58 -10.84 11.29 -6.05
C LEU A 58 -12.22 11.45 -5.41
N ARG A 59 -13.25 11.16 -6.20
CA ARG A 59 -14.64 11.18 -5.77
C ARG A 59 -15.26 9.82 -6.03
N LYS A 60 -16.45 9.59 -5.51
CA LYS A 60 -17.19 8.37 -5.77
C LYS A 60 -17.28 8.12 -7.29
N ASP A 61 -17.07 6.89 -7.68
CA ASP A 61 -17.06 6.40 -9.06
C ASP A 61 -15.82 6.79 -9.87
N ASP A 62 -14.91 7.57 -9.30
CA ASP A 62 -13.62 7.84 -9.95
C ASP A 62 -12.72 6.60 -9.84
N CYS A 63 -11.64 6.60 -10.60
CA CYS A 63 -10.68 5.50 -10.61
C CYS A 63 -9.28 6.02 -10.32
N LEU A 64 -8.60 5.37 -9.39
CA LEU A 64 -7.17 5.58 -9.15
C LEU A 64 -6.40 4.60 -10.04
N LEU A 65 -5.54 5.12 -10.90
CA LEU A 65 -4.75 4.33 -11.83
C LEU A 65 -3.27 4.43 -11.48
N THR A 66 -2.64 3.28 -11.26
CA THR A 66 -1.20 3.22 -10.98
C THR A 66 -0.56 2.15 -11.86
N THR A 67 0.76 2.14 -11.92
CA THR A 67 1.48 1.12 -12.67
C THR A 67 1.38 -0.24 -11.95
N THR A 68 1.58 -0.23 -10.63
CA THR A 68 1.46 -1.42 -9.79
C THR A 68 0.85 -1.03 -8.45
N LEU A 69 0.30 -2.00 -7.73
CA LEU A 69 -0.27 -1.75 -6.40
C LEU A 69 0.76 -1.24 -5.40
N SER A 70 2.01 -1.64 -5.56
CA SER A 70 3.07 -1.23 -4.64
C SER A 70 3.30 0.28 -4.60
N ARG A 71 2.76 1.02 -5.56
CA ARG A 71 2.88 2.48 -5.60
C ARG A 71 2.00 3.17 -4.56
N ILE A 72 0.90 2.57 -4.13
CA ILE A 72 -0.04 3.22 -3.23
C ILE A 72 0.23 2.96 -1.74
N GLY A 73 1.26 2.22 -1.42
CA GLY A 73 1.65 1.97 -0.03
C GLY A 73 3.07 1.45 0.05
N ARG A 74 3.66 1.55 1.23
CA ARG A 74 5.03 1.08 1.48
C ARG A 74 5.08 -0.40 1.84
N THR A 75 4.02 -0.89 2.44
CA THR A 75 3.90 -2.28 2.88
C THR A 75 2.64 -2.88 2.30
N GLN A 76 2.60 -4.21 2.27
CA GLN A 76 1.40 -4.93 1.84
C GLN A 76 0.19 -4.51 2.67
N ARG A 77 0.37 -4.34 3.96
CA ARG A 77 -0.70 -3.93 4.86
C ARG A 77 -1.26 -2.56 4.50
N GLU A 78 -0.38 -1.58 4.23
CA GLU A 78 -0.81 -0.26 3.81
C GLU A 78 -1.60 -0.30 2.50
N VAL A 79 -1.11 -1.09 1.54
CA VAL A 79 -1.77 -1.25 0.24
C VAL A 79 -3.19 -1.81 0.44
N ILE A 80 -3.32 -2.86 1.22
CA ILE A 80 -4.62 -3.50 1.45
C ILE A 80 -5.57 -2.55 2.20
N ASN A 81 -5.08 -1.85 3.21
CA ASN A 81 -5.89 -0.88 3.94
C ASN A 81 -6.36 0.25 3.02
N ARG A 82 -5.49 0.71 2.14
CA ARG A 82 -5.82 1.75 1.17
C ARG A 82 -6.90 1.26 0.20
N LEU A 83 -6.77 0.04 -0.31
CA LEU A 83 -7.79 -0.56 -1.17
C LEU A 83 -9.14 -0.64 -0.46
N HIS A 84 -9.12 -1.05 0.79
CA HIS A 84 -10.33 -1.13 1.60
C HIS A 84 -10.99 0.24 1.75
N ASP A 85 -10.21 1.26 2.08
CA ASP A 85 -10.73 2.61 2.26
C ASP A 85 -11.32 3.17 0.96
N LEU A 86 -10.61 2.98 -0.16
CA LEU A 86 -11.08 3.44 -1.46
C LEU A 86 -12.35 2.72 -1.87
N GLN A 87 -12.43 1.41 -1.63
CA GLN A 87 -13.63 0.64 -1.92
C GLN A 87 -14.81 1.14 -1.08
N ALA A 88 -14.58 1.45 0.19
CA ALA A 88 -15.62 1.96 1.07
C ALA A 88 -16.17 3.31 0.58
N GLU A 89 -15.33 4.11 -0.04
CA GLU A 89 -15.72 5.40 -0.60
C GLU A 89 -16.30 5.29 -2.01
N GLY A 90 -16.35 4.11 -2.58
CA GLY A 90 -16.87 3.90 -3.92
C GLY A 90 -15.89 4.28 -5.03
N ILE A 91 -14.61 4.33 -4.73
CA ILE A 91 -13.56 4.67 -5.67
C ILE A 91 -12.92 3.39 -6.21
N HIS A 92 -12.78 3.31 -7.52
CA HIS A 92 -12.18 2.14 -8.18
C HIS A 92 -10.66 2.26 -8.21
N VAL A 93 -9.99 1.11 -8.30
CA VAL A 93 -8.53 1.05 -8.42
C VAL A 93 -8.18 0.13 -9.60
N ARG A 94 -7.28 0.60 -10.45
CA ARG A 94 -6.79 -0.17 -11.58
C ARG A 94 -5.27 -0.05 -11.68
N THR A 95 -4.62 -1.14 -12.01
CA THR A 95 -3.18 -1.16 -12.24
C THR A 95 -2.87 -1.50 -13.68
N LEU A 96 -1.78 -0.93 -14.21
CA LEU A 96 -1.39 -1.18 -15.61
C LEU A 96 -0.89 -2.61 -15.83
N ASP A 97 -0.37 -3.24 -14.79
CA ASP A 97 0.07 -4.64 -14.89
C ASP A 97 -1.09 -5.64 -14.95
N GLY A 98 -2.32 -5.15 -14.85
CA GLY A 98 -3.50 -5.99 -14.91
C GLY A 98 -3.82 -6.76 -13.64
N PHE A 99 -3.06 -6.55 -12.59
CA PHE A 99 -3.24 -7.28 -11.33
C PHE A 99 -4.55 -6.93 -10.64
N VAL A 100 -4.97 -5.67 -10.68
CA VAL A 100 -6.19 -5.21 -10.03
C VAL A 100 -6.99 -4.31 -10.98
N ASN A 101 -8.28 -4.55 -11.06
CA ASN A 101 -9.25 -3.65 -11.68
C ASN A 101 -10.58 -3.84 -10.95
N THR A 102 -10.79 -3.04 -9.90
CA THR A 102 -11.98 -3.21 -9.06
C THR A 102 -13.27 -2.86 -9.77
N GLU A 103 -13.22 -1.97 -10.77
CA GLU A 103 -14.40 -1.65 -11.58
C GLU A 103 -14.85 -2.87 -12.39
N ALA A 104 -13.92 -3.53 -13.05
CA ALA A 104 -14.23 -4.73 -13.84
C ALA A 104 -14.69 -5.89 -12.96
N MET A 105 -14.20 -5.96 -11.73
CA MET A 105 -14.60 -7.00 -10.78
C MET A 105 -16.03 -6.83 -10.27
N GLY A 106 -16.55 -5.61 -10.31
CA GLY A 106 -17.93 -5.33 -9.89
C GLY A 106 -18.19 -5.77 -8.45
N LYS A 107 -19.19 -6.62 -8.27
CA LYS A 107 -19.61 -7.10 -6.95
C LYS A 107 -18.57 -7.97 -6.25
N PHE A 108 -17.60 -8.51 -6.98
CA PHE A 108 -16.54 -9.33 -6.40
C PHE A 108 -15.44 -8.48 -5.73
N ALA A 109 -15.31 -7.21 -6.11
CA ALA A 109 -14.28 -6.34 -5.54
C ALA A 109 -14.39 -6.21 -4.02
N PRO A 110 -15.56 -5.87 -3.44
CA PRO A 110 -15.68 -5.81 -1.98
C PRO A 110 -15.38 -7.13 -1.28
N VAL A 111 -15.77 -8.25 -1.91
CA VAL A 111 -15.52 -9.58 -1.35
C VAL A 111 -14.03 -9.86 -1.30
N LEU A 112 -13.32 -9.62 -2.40
CA LEU A 112 -11.87 -9.84 -2.45
C LEU A 112 -11.13 -8.93 -1.47
N ILE A 113 -11.47 -7.65 -1.44
CA ILE A 113 -10.82 -6.69 -0.56
C ILE A 113 -11.10 -7.02 0.91
N GLY A 114 -12.32 -7.45 1.22
CA GLY A 114 -12.67 -7.92 2.55
C GLY A 114 -11.85 -9.13 2.97
N LEU A 115 -11.67 -10.07 2.04
CA LEU A 115 -10.86 -11.25 2.29
C LEU A 115 -9.39 -10.89 2.55
N LEU A 116 -8.82 -10.01 1.74
CA LEU A 116 -7.44 -9.54 1.91
C LEU A 116 -7.27 -8.82 3.25
N THR A 117 -8.24 -7.98 3.62
CA THR A 117 -8.23 -7.29 4.91
C THR A 117 -8.27 -8.29 6.06
N GLY A 118 -9.11 -9.32 5.94
CA GLY A 118 -9.19 -10.40 6.92
C GLY A 118 -7.89 -11.16 7.06
N LEU A 119 -7.21 -11.44 5.95
CA LEU A 119 -5.90 -12.10 5.98
C LEU A 119 -4.86 -11.25 6.70
N ASN A 120 -4.87 -9.94 6.49
CA ASN A 120 -3.98 -9.04 7.24
C ASN A 120 -4.21 -9.15 8.75
N GLU A 121 -5.46 -9.20 9.17
CA GLU A 121 -5.80 -9.33 10.59
C GLU A 121 -5.37 -10.69 11.15
N VAL A 122 -5.55 -11.76 10.38
CA VAL A 122 -5.10 -13.10 10.78
C VAL A 122 -3.58 -13.12 10.92
N GLU A 123 -2.85 -12.59 9.96
CA GLU A 123 -1.39 -12.52 10.03
C GLU A 123 -0.91 -11.73 11.24
N ARG A 124 -1.58 -10.63 11.55
CA ARG A 124 -1.26 -9.81 12.71
C ARG A 124 -1.50 -10.60 14.01
N THR A 125 -2.61 -11.30 14.11
CA THR A 125 -2.95 -12.11 15.27
C THR A 125 -1.94 -13.24 15.45
N LEU A 126 -1.59 -13.94 14.37
CA LEU A 126 -0.60 -15.01 14.42
C LEU A 126 0.78 -14.49 14.83
N ALA A 127 1.17 -13.33 14.35
CA ALA A 127 2.44 -12.71 14.73
C ALA A 127 2.46 -12.37 16.21
N ASN A 128 1.35 -11.83 16.75
CA ASN A 128 1.22 -11.54 18.17
C ASN A 128 1.27 -12.82 18.99
N GLU A 129 0.58 -13.87 18.60
CA GLU A 129 0.59 -15.17 19.27
C GLU A 129 2.00 -15.75 19.30
N ARG A 130 2.71 -15.73 18.19
CA ARG A 130 4.09 -16.21 18.12
C ARG A 130 5.01 -15.43 19.05
N SER A 131 4.84 -14.12 19.15
CA SER A 131 5.61 -13.28 20.07
C SER A 131 5.33 -13.65 21.51
N LEU A 132 4.06 -13.83 21.87
CA LEU A 132 3.67 -14.20 23.23
C LEU A 132 4.16 -15.59 23.59
N ASP A 133 4.05 -16.56 22.69
CA ASP A 133 4.56 -17.91 22.90
C ASP A 133 6.07 -17.91 23.08
N SER A 134 6.78 -17.14 22.30
CA SER A 134 8.23 -17.00 22.40
C SER A 134 8.63 -16.41 23.76
N ILE A 135 7.92 -15.40 24.22
CA ILE A 135 8.16 -14.78 25.53
C ILE A 135 7.88 -15.78 26.65
N ALA A 136 6.76 -16.50 26.58
CA ALA A 136 6.40 -17.49 27.56
C ALA A 136 7.44 -18.62 27.64
N TYR A 137 7.90 -19.09 26.49
CA TYR A 137 8.97 -20.11 26.42
C TYR A 137 10.25 -19.61 27.06
N ARG A 138 10.66 -18.39 26.75
CA ARG A 138 11.88 -17.80 27.31
C ARG A 138 11.80 -17.62 28.81
N ARG A 139 10.64 -17.22 29.32
CA ARG A 139 10.41 -17.12 30.77
C ARG A 139 10.53 -18.48 31.45
N ALA A 140 9.93 -19.52 30.85
CA ALA A 140 9.94 -20.87 31.38
C ALA A 140 11.36 -21.46 31.40
N THR A 141 12.19 -21.12 30.41
CA THR A 141 13.54 -21.67 30.26
C THR A 141 14.65 -20.75 30.79
N GLY A 142 14.30 -19.57 31.30
CA GLY A 142 15.28 -18.58 31.76
C GLY A 142 16.00 -17.85 30.62
N GLY A 143 15.46 -17.91 29.39
CA GLY A 143 16.10 -17.26 28.25
C GLY A 143 15.86 -15.76 28.20
N ASN A 144 16.48 -15.13 27.21
CA ASN A 144 16.38 -13.70 26.99
C ASN A 144 15.01 -13.31 26.45
N LEU A 145 14.38 -12.32 27.06
CA LEU A 145 13.07 -11.82 26.68
C LEU A 145 13.12 -10.71 25.63
N GLY A 146 14.28 -10.45 25.05
CA GLY A 146 14.48 -9.39 24.09
C GLY A 146 15.33 -8.27 24.66
N GLY A 147 15.66 -7.32 23.82
CA GLY A 147 16.56 -6.24 24.20
C GLY A 147 18.02 -6.66 24.12
N ARG A 148 18.88 -5.73 24.52
CA ARG A 148 20.33 -5.97 24.49
C ARG A 148 20.71 -7.01 25.54
N PRO A 149 21.45 -8.05 25.14
CA PRO A 149 21.92 -9.02 26.14
C PRO A 149 22.77 -8.35 27.20
N LYS A 150 22.56 -8.73 28.47
CA LYS A 150 23.39 -8.24 29.55
C LYS A 150 24.74 -8.90 29.44
N THR A 151 25.80 -8.12 29.63
CA THR A 151 27.14 -8.65 29.70
C THR A 151 27.24 -9.54 30.96
N ALA A 152 27.79 -10.71 30.82
CA ALA A 152 27.98 -11.59 31.97
C ALA A 152 28.82 -10.88 33.02
N PRO A 153 28.42 -10.92 34.29
CA PRO A 153 29.26 -10.36 35.36
C PRO A 153 30.55 -11.13 35.42
N LYS A 154 31.62 -10.38 35.58
CA LYS A 154 32.94 -10.99 35.72
C LYS A 154 33.17 -11.48 37.12
#